data_558f2895845d1c360a52faf6f57383d8
#
_entry.id   558f2895845d1c360a52faf6f57383d8
#
_cell.length_a   1.000
_cell.length_b   1.000
_cell.length_c   1.000
_cell.angle_alpha   90.00
_cell.angle_beta   90.00
_cell.angle_gamma   90.00
#
_symmetry.space_group_name_H-M   'P 1'
#
loop_
_entity.id
_entity.type
_entity.pdbx_description
1 polymer ?
#
loop_
_entity_poly.entity_id
_entity_poly.type
_entity_poly.pdbx_seq_one_letter_code
_entity_poly.pdbx_strand_id
1 'polypeptide(L)'
;MNRLLRIVALGVLAGGLSACGSAEDSAQAKAAEPVPVTVAPVSTIDTAERLEAGGVVAARESASISSRIVATIAGIRVKAGDRVRAGDVLITLDARDVTEHTGQARASAIAAEKTLAQARTEQSVAEAEHRLASAWQKRIAMLHARNSATDHERDEAEARLSAAAARFAGTQAGIEGADAHLASARAAVGVATATESFTTVRAPFDGLVTERLTDPGNLAAPGIPLLRMESDGARQVVVGVDEARAAYVHAGDLVMVLIDAATEQGANDIGLEGIVTEVARAVDTDQRAFTIKVSLPSTVTARTGTFARVVFRGAPRRALLVPAHAIQRHGQVLSVFVVQDGVATLRLIRAGASSSEGVEVVAGLDAGESIVVSPLTRLADGVRVTVGNVPTRTGGAS
;
A
#
# COMPACT_ATOMS: atom_id res chain seq x y z
N MET A 1 -41.11 47.83 36.96
CA MET A 1 -41.67 49.17 37.32
C MET A 1 -42.97 49.34 36.52
N ASN A 2 -44.07 49.49 37.29
CA ASN A 2 -45.41 49.97 36.97
C ASN A 2 -46.24 49.21 35.93
N ARG A 3 -47.25 48.54 36.42
CA ARG A 3 -48.53 48.89 37.04
C ARG A 3 -49.57 49.27 36.02
N LEU A 4 -50.64 48.46 36.07
CA LEU A 4 -52.01 48.86 36.33
C LEU A 4 -52.80 49.20 35.07
N LEU A 5 -54.04 48.98 34.85
CA LEU A 5 -55.14 48.67 35.75
C LEU A 5 -56.46 48.60 34.94
N ARG A 6 -57.34 47.66 35.23
CA ARG A 6 -58.77 47.80 35.44
C ARG A 6 -59.66 48.30 34.26
N ILE A 7 -60.89 47.93 34.09
CA ILE A 7 -62.03 47.37 34.84
C ILE A 7 -63.30 47.51 33.95
N VAL A 8 -64.17 46.45 33.96
CA VAL A 8 -65.62 46.50 34.16
C VAL A 8 -66.52 47.06 33.05
N ALA A 9 -67.54 46.40 32.55
CA ALA A 9 -68.92 46.25 33.01
C ALA A 9 -69.73 45.50 31.92
N LEU A 10 -70.41 44.47 32.15
CA LEU A 10 -71.76 44.26 32.67
C LEU A 10 -72.87 44.88 31.77
N GLY A 11 -73.70 43.99 31.16
CA GLY A 11 -74.94 44.35 30.46
C GLY A 11 -75.75 43.07 30.12
N VAL A 12 -76.60 42.70 31.03
CA VAL A 12 -77.68 41.73 30.92
C VAL A 12 -78.77 42.29 30.02
N LEU A 13 -79.37 41.52 29.11
CA LEU A 13 -80.83 41.44 28.98
C LEU A 13 -81.30 40.20 28.24
N ALA A 14 -82.30 39.62 28.79
CA ALA A 14 -83.00 38.40 28.49
C ALA A 14 -83.95 38.56 27.28
N GLY A 15 -84.35 37.43 26.74
CA GLY A 15 -85.66 37.27 26.13
C GLY A 15 -85.74 36.43 24.87
N GLY A 16 -86.46 35.32 24.92
CA GLY A 16 -87.13 34.75 23.77
C GLY A 16 -87.00 33.26 23.56
N LEU A 17 -87.84 32.47 24.21
CA LEU A 17 -88.24 31.09 23.87
C LEU A 17 -88.87 31.03 22.47
N SER A 18 -88.54 29.96 21.72
CA SER A 18 -89.48 29.08 20.96
C SER A 18 -88.68 28.12 20.14
N ALA A 19 -88.59 26.85 20.45
CA ALA A 19 -89.41 25.71 20.10
C ALA A 19 -89.05 25.04 18.77
N CYS A 20 -88.69 23.75 18.92
CA CYS A 20 -88.92 22.61 18.05
C CYS A 20 -88.27 22.51 16.68
N GLY A 21 -87.52 21.44 16.55
CA GLY A 21 -87.11 20.87 15.26
C GLY A 21 -86.05 19.83 15.40
N SER A 22 -86.39 18.63 15.96
CA SER A 22 -85.60 17.43 15.85
C SER A 22 -85.44 17.00 14.38
N ALA A 23 -84.25 16.99 13.92
CA ALA A 23 -83.85 16.15 12.82
C ALA A 23 -82.46 15.63 13.16
N GLU A 24 -82.42 14.46 13.77
CA GLU A 24 -81.27 13.57 13.79
C GLU A 24 -81.01 13.18 12.34
N ASP A 25 -80.23 13.96 11.65
CA ASP A 25 -79.62 13.52 10.38
C ASP A 25 -78.36 12.72 10.75
N SER A 26 -78.57 11.47 11.14
CA SER A 26 -77.55 10.46 11.18
C SER A 26 -77.13 10.20 9.74
N ALA A 27 -76.17 11.03 9.28
CA ALA A 27 -75.40 10.73 8.08
C ALA A 27 -74.68 9.40 8.38
N GLN A 28 -75.35 8.29 8.12
CA GLN A 28 -74.72 6.99 7.91
C GLN A 28 -73.72 7.22 6.80
N ALA A 29 -72.42 7.38 7.20
CA ALA A 29 -71.29 7.29 6.28
C ALA A 29 -71.41 5.95 5.58
N LYS A 30 -71.87 5.99 4.32
CA LYS A 30 -71.91 4.84 3.44
C LYS A 30 -70.54 4.18 3.51
N ALA A 31 -70.45 3.03 4.15
CA ALA A 31 -69.20 2.32 4.29
C ALA A 31 -68.61 2.13 2.88
N ALA A 32 -67.56 2.88 2.61
CA ALA A 32 -66.88 2.84 1.31
C ALA A 32 -66.49 1.38 1.07
N GLU A 33 -66.86 0.86 -0.10
CA GLU A 33 -66.47 -0.50 -0.49
C GLU A 33 -64.95 -0.65 -0.35
N PRO A 34 -64.48 -1.72 0.30
CA PRO A 34 -63.06 -1.91 0.53
C PRO A 34 -62.31 -1.99 -0.83
N VAL A 35 -61.27 -1.26 -0.97
CA VAL A 35 -60.45 -1.22 -2.20
C VAL A 35 -59.63 -2.48 -2.28
N PRO A 36 -59.73 -3.28 -3.38
CA PRO A 36 -58.89 -4.44 -3.56
C PRO A 36 -57.44 -3.99 -3.82
N VAL A 37 -56.49 -4.49 -2.99
CA VAL A 37 -55.06 -4.14 -3.08
C VAL A 37 -54.20 -5.40 -3.06
N THR A 38 -53.06 -5.29 -3.73
CA THR A 38 -52.00 -6.28 -3.67
C THR A 38 -50.97 -5.81 -2.62
N VAL A 39 -50.62 -6.70 -1.72
CA VAL A 39 -49.64 -6.40 -0.67
C VAL A 39 -48.37 -7.24 -0.83
N ALA A 40 -47.25 -6.69 -0.36
CA ALA A 40 -46.01 -7.44 -0.19
C ALA A 40 -45.49 -7.26 1.22
N PRO A 41 -44.88 -8.28 1.82
CA PRO A 41 -44.27 -8.14 3.13
C PRO A 41 -42.98 -7.31 3.02
N VAL A 42 -42.70 -6.49 4.03
CA VAL A 42 -41.40 -5.84 4.18
C VAL A 42 -40.35 -6.92 4.47
N SER A 43 -39.48 -7.19 3.51
CA SER A 43 -38.46 -8.21 3.63
C SER A 43 -37.20 -7.67 4.32
N THR A 44 -36.52 -8.56 5.05
CA THR A 44 -35.25 -8.27 5.68
C THR A 44 -34.16 -8.93 4.84
N ILE A 45 -33.16 -8.18 4.46
CA ILE A 45 -31.96 -8.70 3.80
C ILE A 45 -30.74 -8.47 4.69
N ASP A 46 -29.86 -9.47 4.73
CA ASP A 46 -28.56 -9.30 5.32
C ASP A 46 -27.64 -8.60 4.29
N THR A 47 -27.17 -7.42 4.64
CA THR A 47 -26.29 -6.61 3.81
C THR A 47 -25.11 -6.13 4.64
N ALA A 48 -24.11 -5.54 4.00
CA ALA A 48 -23.01 -4.91 4.70
C ALA A 48 -23.11 -3.38 4.55
N GLU A 49 -22.67 -2.68 5.54
CA GLU A 49 -22.48 -1.23 5.44
C GLU A 49 -21.51 -0.94 4.29
N ARG A 50 -21.79 0.06 3.49
CA ARG A 50 -20.84 0.57 2.50
C ARG A 50 -19.94 1.58 3.17
N LEU A 51 -18.65 1.26 3.21
CA LEU A 51 -17.63 2.13 3.74
C LEU A 51 -16.88 2.77 2.58
N GLU A 52 -17.04 4.05 2.38
CA GLU A 52 -16.29 4.81 1.38
C GLU A 52 -15.11 5.50 2.04
N ALA A 53 -13.93 5.38 1.43
CA ALA A 53 -12.73 6.06 1.87
C ALA A 53 -12.00 6.68 0.66
N GLY A 54 -11.56 7.92 0.84
CA GLY A 54 -10.79 8.65 -0.16
C GLY A 54 -9.32 8.28 -0.10
N GLY A 55 -8.69 8.25 -1.27
CA GLY A 55 -7.27 7.96 -1.40
C GLY A 55 -6.69 8.53 -2.69
N VAL A 56 -5.46 8.18 -2.97
CA VAL A 56 -4.75 8.61 -4.16
C VAL A 56 -4.15 7.43 -4.91
N VAL A 57 -4.18 7.51 -6.23
CA VAL A 57 -3.48 6.54 -7.08
C VAL A 57 -1.98 6.75 -6.91
N ALA A 58 -1.25 5.68 -6.66
CA ALA A 58 0.20 5.67 -6.55
C ALA A 58 0.80 4.57 -7.44
N ALA A 59 2.04 4.72 -7.82
CA ALA A 59 2.80 3.62 -8.41
C ALA A 59 3.03 2.54 -7.34
N ARG A 60 3.21 1.31 -7.78
CA ARG A 60 3.51 0.20 -6.88
C ARG A 60 4.87 0.38 -6.21
N GLU A 61 5.84 0.85 -6.96
CA GLU A 61 7.18 1.15 -6.50
C GLU A 61 7.55 2.59 -6.87
N SER A 62 8.11 3.32 -5.92
CA SER A 62 8.65 4.64 -6.12
C SER A 62 10.03 4.72 -5.46
N ALA A 63 10.96 5.40 -6.09
CA ALA A 63 12.30 5.60 -5.56
C ALA A 63 12.72 7.05 -5.66
N SER A 64 13.28 7.55 -4.56
CA SER A 64 14.03 8.79 -4.53
C SER A 64 15.51 8.46 -4.73
N ILE A 65 16.05 8.83 -5.87
CA ILE A 65 17.41 8.51 -6.28
C ILE A 65 18.34 9.57 -5.72
N SER A 66 19.32 9.16 -4.92
CA SER A 66 20.36 10.01 -4.34
C SER A 66 21.75 9.46 -4.64
N SER A 67 22.78 10.28 -4.48
CA SER A 67 24.18 9.83 -4.53
C SER A 67 24.53 9.03 -3.26
N ARG A 68 25.53 8.15 -3.38
CA ARG A 68 26.16 7.48 -2.22
C ARG A 68 27.46 8.14 -1.79
N ILE A 69 27.98 9.05 -2.63
CA ILE A 69 29.21 9.81 -2.39
C ILE A 69 28.97 11.30 -2.61
N VAL A 70 29.85 12.11 -2.06
CA VAL A 70 29.87 13.55 -2.33
C VAL A 70 30.73 13.79 -3.56
N ALA A 71 30.11 14.28 -4.65
CA ALA A 71 30.81 14.61 -5.89
C ALA A 71 29.97 15.56 -6.75
N THR A 72 30.63 16.31 -7.63
CA THR A 72 29.96 17.19 -8.60
C THR A 72 29.27 16.35 -9.69
N ILE A 73 28.07 16.75 -10.10
CA ILE A 73 27.34 16.12 -11.19
C ILE A 73 27.99 16.50 -12.51
N ALA A 74 28.63 15.55 -13.18
CA ALA A 74 29.24 15.75 -14.50
C ALA A 74 28.19 15.78 -15.61
N GLY A 75 27.11 14.99 -15.48
CA GLY A 75 26.02 14.98 -16.46
C GLY A 75 24.81 14.19 -16.01
N ILE A 76 23.67 14.56 -16.55
CA ILE A 76 22.37 13.88 -16.34
C ILE A 76 21.89 13.43 -17.70
N ARG A 77 21.59 12.12 -17.85
CA ARG A 77 21.23 11.51 -19.14
C ARG A 77 19.74 11.41 -19.39
N VAL A 78 18.93 11.75 -18.38
CA VAL A 78 17.47 11.59 -18.40
C VAL A 78 16.76 12.88 -18.06
N LYS A 79 15.52 13.00 -18.50
CA LYS A 79 14.61 14.11 -18.20
C LYS A 79 13.36 13.57 -17.53
N ALA A 80 12.61 14.46 -16.86
CA ALA A 80 11.27 14.13 -16.40
C ALA A 80 10.38 13.69 -17.59
N GLY A 81 9.71 12.54 -17.46
CA GLY A 81 8.92 11.91 -18.51
C GLY A 81 9.66 10.80 -19.29
N ASP A 82 10.95 10.59 -19.08
CA ASP A 82 11.70 9.53 -19.77
C ASP A 82 11.45 8.17 -19.10
N ARG A 83 11.27 7.13 -19.93
CA ARG A 83 11.25 5.74 -19.51
C ARG A 83 12.66 5.18 -19.48
N VAL A 84 12.97 4.45 -18.40
CA VAL A 84 14.27 3.85 -18.15
C VAL A 84 14.12 2.42 -17.71
N ARG A 85 15.13 1.59 -17.98
CA ARG A 85 15.23 0.21 -17.52
C ARG A 85 16.13 0.09 -16.30
N ALA A 86 15.91 -0.95 -15.53
CA ALA A 86 16.80 -1.30 -14.43
C ALA A 86 18.25 -1.37 -14.91
N GLY A 87 19.16 -0.69 -14.20
CA GLY A 87 20.57 -0.60 -14.55
C GLY A 87 20.95 0.53 -15.52
N ASP A 88 20.00 1.21 -16.16
CA ASP A 88 20.30 2.35 -17.03
C ASP A 88 20.99 3.47 -16.25
N VAL A 89 21.94 4.12 -16.90
CA VAL A 89 22.70 5.23 -16.32
C VAL A 89 21.85 6.49 -16.34
N LEU A 90 21.52 6.99 -15.16
CA LEU A 90 20.73 8.21 -14.98
C LEU A 90 21.61 9.45 -14.84
N ILE A 91 22.62 9.35 -13.95
CA ILE A 91 23.52 10.47 -13.62
C ILE A 91 24.95 9.93 -13.60
N THR A 92 25.86 10.74 -14.10
CA THR A 92 27.31 10.55 -13.97
C THR A 92 27.89 11.65 -13.10
N LEU A 93 28.63 11.25 -12.08
CA LEU A 93 29.35 12.15 -11.18
C LEU A 93 30.80 12.35 -11.67
N ASP A 94 31.44 13.41 -11.24
CA ASP A 94 32.86 13.62 -11.48
C ASP A 94 33.65 12.53 -10.73
N ALA A 95 34.34 11.72 -11.50
CA ALA A 95 35.03 10.53 -11.00
C ALA A 95 36.54 10.74 -10.83
N ARG A 96 37.08 11.91 -11.13
CA ARG A 96 38.55 12.12 -11.21
C ARG A 96 39.25 11.70 -9.94
N ASP A 97 38.85 12.23 -8.79
CA ASP A 97 39.47 11.89 -7.50
C ASP A 97 39.31 10.43 -7.13
N VAL A 98 38.15 9.84 -7.41
CA VAL A 98 37.86 8.44 -7.11
C VAL A 98 38.65 7.51 -8.02
N THR A 99 38.80 7.85 -9.30
CA THR A 99 39.60 7.09 -10.28
C THR A 99 41.06 7.09 -9.92
N GLU A 100 41.60 8.26 -9.54
CA GLU A 100 43.00 8.39 -9.06
C GLU A 100 43.24 7.55 -7.80
N HIS A 101 42.31 7.57 -6.84
CA HIS A 101 42.40 6.75 -5.63
C HIS A 101 42.37 5.24 -5.95
N THR A 102 41.52 4.82 -6.90
CA THR A 102 41.48 3.44 -7.39
C THR A 102 42.78 3.05 -8.08
N GLY A 103 43.36 3.97 -8.89
CA GLY A 103 44.66 3.80 -9.51
C GLY A 103 45.77 3.59 -8.48
N GLN A 104 45.82 4.41 -7.43
CA GLN A 104 46.77 4.29 -6.33
C GLN A 104 46.64 2.96 -5.59
N ALA A 105 45.42 2.54 -5.27
CA ALA A 105 45.17 1.25 -4.60
C ALA A 105 45.66 0.06 -5.47
N ARG A 106 45.39 0.10 -6.78
CA ARG A 106 45.88 -0.92 -7.73
C ARG A 106 47.39 -0.95 -7.79
N ALA A 107 48.07 0.23 -7.84
CA ALA A 107 49.53 0.32 -7.83
C ALA A 107 50.13 -0.27 -6.55
N SER A 108 49.48 -0.03 -5.37
CA SER A 108 49.86 -0.62 -4.09
C SER A 108 49.75 -2.15 -4.10
N ALA A 109 48.67 -2.70 -4.65
CA ALA A 109 48.49 -4.15 -4.77
C ALA A 109 49.53 -4.80 -5.68
N ILE A 110 49.89 -4.14 -6.80
CA ILE A 110 50.96 -4.60 -7.68
C ILE A 110 52.33 -4.58 -6.95
N ALA A 111 52.60 -3.56 -6.16
CA ALA A 111 53.83 -3.47 -5.36
C ALA A 111 53.90 -4.64 -4.34
N ALA A 112 52.82 -4.88 -3.62
CA ALA A 112 52.70 -6.01 -2.69
C ALA A 112 52.88 -7.37 -3.37
N GLU A 113 52.35 -7.54 -4.58
CA GLU A 113 52.53 -8.79 -5.37
C GLU A 113 54.01 -8.99 -5.75
N LYS A 114 54.76 -7.90 -6.10
CA LYS A 114 56.18 -8.01 -6.35
C LYS A 114 56.98 -8.34 -5.11
N THR A 115 56.59 -7.81 -3.94
CA THR A 115 57.22 -8.15 -2.65
C THR A 115 56.98 -9.65 -2.31
N LEU A 116 55.80 -10.18 -2.55
CA LEU A 116 55.53 -11.63 -2.37
C LEU A 116 56.38 -12.47 -3.35
N ALA A 117 56.50 -12.07 -4.59
CA ALA A 117 57.34 -12.77 -5.56
C ALA A 117 58.84 -12.77 -5.17
N GLN A 118 59.34 -11.64 -4.60
CA GLN A 118 60.68 -11.57 -4.06
C GLN A 118 60.85 -12.53 -2.86
N ALA A 119 59.94 -12.53 -1.90
CA ALA A 119 59.98 -13.41 -0.75
C ALA A 119 60.00 -14.92 -1.14
N ARG A 120 59.26 -15.25 -2.18
CA ARG A 120 59.28 -16.63 -2.76
C ARG A 120 60.64 -16.99 -3.39
N THR A 121 61.28 -16.03 -4.04
CA THR A 121 62.65 -16.22 -4.58
C THR A 121 63.65 -16.40 -3.46
N GLU A 122 63.58 -15.61 -2.38
CA GLU A 122 64.42 -15.76 -1.20
C GLU A 122 64.22 -17.11 -0.51
N GLN A 123 62.99 -17.62 -0.44
CA GLN A 123 62.67 -18.95 0.07
C GLN A 123 63.36 -20.04 -0.78
N SER A 124 63.29 -19.95 -2.11
CA SER A 124 63.87 -20.93 -2.99
C SER A 124 65.42 -21.04 -2.80
N VAL A 125 66.07 -19.89 -2.53
CA VAL A 125 67.51 -19.86 -2.20
C VAL A 125 67.79 -20.52 -0.87
N ALA A 126 67.04 -20.15 0.19
CA ALA A 126 67.17 -20.73 1.52
C ALA A 126 66.87 -22.23 1.56
N GLU A 127 65.91 -22.70 0.75
CA GLU A 127 65.61 -24.11 0.59
C GLU A 127 66.79 -24.86 -0.04
N ALA A 128 67.43 -24.29 -1.05
CA ALA A 128 68.60 -24.90 -1.68
C ALA A 128 69.80 -24.97 -0.68
N GLU A 129 70.03 -23.91 0.10
CA GLU A 129 71.01 -23.92 1.17
C GLU A 129 70.72 -24.98 2.24
N HIS A 130 69.48 -25.11 2.67
CA HIS A 130 69.06 -26.11 3.65
C HIS A 130 69.24 -27.56 3.10
N ARG A 131 68.89 -27.80 1.83
CA ARG A 131 69.12 -29.10 1.18
C ARG A 131 70.61 -29.43 1.11
N LEU A 132 71.45 -28.48 0.77
CA LEU A 132 72.94 -28.67 0.74
C LEU A 132 73.47 -28.98 2.13
N ALA A 133 73.10 -28.19 3.18
CA ALA A 133 73.53 -28.42 4.56
C ALA A 133 73.05 -29.79 5.08
N SER A 134 71.83 -30.21 4.77
CA SER A 134 71.30 -31.52 5.13
C SER A 134 72.09 -32.67 4.47
N ALA A 135 72.42 -32.54 3.16
CA ALA A 135 73.20 -33.53 2.47
C ALA A 135 74.65 -33.65 3.02
N TRP A 136 75.24 -32.53 3.36
CA TRP A 136 76.55 -32.44 4.01
C TRP A 136 76.53 -33.06 5.40
N GLN A 137 75.60 -32.71 6.25
CA GLN A 137 75.44 -33.28 7.60
C GLN A 137 75.27 -34.82 7.54
N LYS A 138 74.46 -35.36 6.64
CA LYS A 138 74.26 -36.78 6.43
C LYS A 138 75.59 -37.50 6.04
N ARG A 139 76.38 -36.87 5.16
CA ARG A 139 77.68 -37.38 4.74
C ARG A 139 78.68 -37.42 5.89
N ILE A 140 78.81 -36.34 6.65
CA ILE A 140 79.71 -36.29 7.81
C ILE A 140 79.30 -37.29 8.90
N ALA A 141 77.97 -37.40 9.19
CA ALA A 141 77.48 -38.44 10.13
C ALA A 141 77.82 -39.84 9.73
N MET A 142 77.77 -40.20 8.42
CA MET A 142 78.22 -41.52 7.92
C MET A 142 79.70 -41.73 8.05
N LEU A 143 80.54 -40.67 7.81
CA LEU A 143 81.97 -40.77 7.99
C LEU A 143 82.38 -40.87 9.44
N HIS A 144 81.75 -40.17 10.33
CA HIS A 144 81.96 -40.25 11.78
C HIS A 144 81.62 -41.60 12.33
N ALA A 145 80.50 -42.18 11.94
CA ALA A 145 80.12 -43.54 12.32
C ALA A 145 81.16 -44.61 11.87
N ARG A 146 82.06 -44.28 10.92
CA ARG A 146 83.18 -45.13 10.44
C ARG A 146 84.52 -44.65 11.01
N ASN A 147 84.54 -43.82 12.01
CA ASN A 147 85.73 -43.15 12.61
C ASN A 147 86.58 -42.37 11.56
N SER A 148 85.99 -41.92 10.48
CA SER A 148 86.68 -41.18 9.42
C SER A 148 86.34 -39.65 9.41
N ALA A 149 85.68 -39.15 10.41
CA ALA A 149 85.46 -37.73 10.69
C ALA A 149 85.57 -37.51 12.22
N THR A 150 85.92 -36.32 12.60
CA THR A 150 86.04 -35.84 14.01
C THR A 150 84.72 -35.44 14.62
N ASP A 151 84.62 -35.41 15.96
CA ASP A 151 83.48 -34.83 16.67
C ASP A 151 83.24 -33.35 16.30
N HIS A 152 84.32 -32.59 16.12
CA HIS A 152 84.24 -31.17 15.73
C HIS A 152 83.58 -31.02 14.33
N GLU A 153 83.92 -31.83 13.33
CA GLU A 153 83.33 -31.79 11.99
C GLU A 153 81.86 -32.20 12.02
N ARG A 154 81.49 -33.15 12.90
CA ARG A 154 80.05 -33.48 13.11
C ARG A 154 79.29 -32.30 13.69
N ASP A 155 79.78 -31.70 14.78
CA ASP A 155 79.15 -30.59 15.45
C ASP A 155 79.06 -29.35 14.55
N GLU A 156 80.07 -29.11 13.70
CA GLU A 156 80.04 -28.04 12.70
C GLU A 156 78.94 -28.31 11.63
N ALA A 157 78.84 -29.55 11.17
CA ALA A 157 77.81 -29.92 10.20
C ALA A 157 76.41 -29.80 10.75
N GLU A 158 76.19 -30.17 12.01
CA GLU A 158 74.88 -29.99 12.75
C GLU A 158 74.54 -28.53 12.94
N ALA A 159 75.52 -27.72 13.34
CA ALA A 159 75.30 -26.27 13.51
C ALA A 159 74.97 -25.58 12.19
N ARG A 160 75.61 -25.97 11.06
CA ARG A 160 75.28 -25.45 9.70
C ARG A 160 73.89 -25.87 9.29
N LEU A 161 73.45 -27.11 9.52
CA LEU A 161 72.08 -27.57 9.21
C LEU A 161 71.06 -26.79 10.04
N SER A 162 71.29 -26.64 11.36
CA SER A 162 70.42 -25.85 12.23
C SER A 162 70.25 -24.40 11.79
N ALA A 163 71.36 -23.75 11.41
CA ALA A 163 71.34 -22.38 10.91
C ALA A 163 70.57 -22.28 9.56
N ALA A 164 70.80 -23.22 8.64
CA ALA A 164 70.07 -23.23 7.36
C ALA A 164 68.57 -23.56 7.53
N ALA A 165 68.21 -24.44 8.45
CA ALA A 165 66.81 -24.72 8.80
C ALA A 165 66.10 -23.51 9.38
N ALA A 166 66.75 -22.82 10.33
CA ALA A 166 66.22 -21.56 10.90
C ALA A 166 66.03 -20.49 9.84
N ARG A 167 66.97 -20.31 8.92
CA ARG A 167 66.85 -19.37 7.80
C ARG A 167 65.70 -19.72 6.87
N PHE A 168 65.56 -21.00 6.49
CA PHE A 168 64.43 -21.46 5.67
C PHE A 168 63.08 -21.24 6.35
N ALA A 169 62.95 -21.54 7.65
CA ALA A 169 61.76 -21.22 8.42
C ALA A 169 61.44 -19.73 8.47
N GLY A 170 62.50 -18.87 8.62
CA GLY A 170 62.36 -17.44 8.58
C GLY A 170 61.82 -16.91 7.24
N THR A 171 62.26 -17.48 6.11
CA THR A 171 61.74 -17.06 4.79
C THR A 171 60.30 -17.50 4.59
N GLN A 172 59.86 -18.62 5.18
CA GLN A 172 58.47 -19.04 5.17
C GLN A 172 57.56 -18.07 5.91
N ALA A 173 57.97 -17.61 7.10
CA ALA A 173 57.26 -16.57 7.81
C ALA A 173 57.24 -15.24 7.02
N GLY A 174 58.33 -14.95 6.30
CA GLY A 174 58.39 -13.79 5.37
C GLY A 174 57.38 -13.84 4.23
N ILE A 175 57.16 -15.04 3.64
CA ILE A 175 56.10 -15.23 2.62
C ILE A 175 54.71 -15.03 3.21
N GLU A 176 54.44 -15.61 4.38
CA GLU A 176 53.17 -15.45 5.05
C GLU A 176 52.86 -13.98 5.34
N GLY A 177 53.86 -13.22 5.79
CA GLY A 177 53.73 -11.76 5.98
C GLY A 177 53.50 -11.00 4.68
N ALA A 178 54.23 -11.34 3.60
CA ALA A 178 54.05 -10.72 2.30
C ALA A 178 52.69 -11.05 1.65
N ASP A 179 52.20 -12.29 1.84
CA ASP A 179 50.89 -12.72 1.35
C ASP A 179 49.74 -11.98 2.11
N ALA A 180 49.85 -11.85 3.43
CA ALA A 180 48.93 -11.09 4.24
C ALA A 180 48.89 -9.58 3.79
N HIS A 181 50.05 -9.02 3.46
CA HIS A 181 50.13 -7.66 2.94
C HIS A 181 49.47 -7.54 1.55
N LEU A 182 49.68 -8.49 0.66
CA LEU A 182 49.01 -8.55 -0.63
C LEU A 182 47.47 -8.68 -0.47
N ALA A 183 47.00 -9.52 0.45
CA ALA A 183 45.59 -9.68 0.75
C ALA A 183 44.97 -8.34 1.22
N SER A 184 45.64 -7.63 2.12
CA SER A 184 45.23 -6.30 2.58
C SER A 184 45.18 -5.27 1.43
N ALA A 185 46.19 -5.23 0.58
CA ALA A 185 46.23 -4.33 -0.57
C ALA A 185 45.12 -4.63 -1.59
N ARG A 186 44.82 -5.92 -1.84
CA ARG A 186 43.68 -6.32 -2.68
C ARG A 186 42.34 -5.94 -2.10
N ALA A 187 42.18 -6.05 -0.78
CA ALA A 187 40.98 -5.57 -0.10
C ALA A 187 40.78 -4.05 -0.29
N ALA A 188 41.88 -3.27 -0.19
CA ALA A 188 41.84 -1.83 -0.45
C ALA A 188 41.41 -1.52 -1.90
N VAL A 189 41.85 -2.28 -2.90
CA VAL A 189 41.39 -2.16 -4.30
C VAL A 189 39.90 -2.43 -4.38
N GLY A 190 39.39 -3.45 -3.66
CA GLY A 190 37.96 -3.75 -3.63
C GLY A 190 37.13 -2.58 -3.12
N VAL A 191 37.55 -1.95 -2.02
CA VAL A 191 36.89 -0.76 -1.45
C VAL A 191 36.92 0.42 -2.43
N ALA A 192 38.07 0.69 -3.03
CA ALA A 192 38.22 1.79 -4.00
C ALA A 192 37.33 1.57 -5.24
N THR A 193 37.30 0.35 -5.78
CA THR A 193 36.46 0.00 -6.94
C THR A 193 34.97 0.10 -6.62
N ALA A 194 34.56 -0.33 -5.40
CA ALA A 194 33.18 -0.18 -4.95
C ALA A 194 32.79 1.31 -4.89
N THR A 195 33.67 2.16 -4.36
CA THR A 195 33.46 3.61 -4.34
C THR A 195 33.40 4.20 -5.75
N GLU A 196 34.26 3.75 -6.66
CA GLU A 196 34.24 4.16 -8.06
C GLU A 196 32.91 3.80 -8.74
N SER A 197 32.30 2.65 -8.41
CA SER A 197 31.00 2.26 -8.96
C SER A 197 29.87 3.24 -8.59
N PHE A 198 30.00 3.97 -7.47
CA PHE A 198 29.02 4.97 -7.01
C PHE A 198 29.08 6.28 -7.79
N THR A 199 30.08 6.48 -8.63
CA THR A 199 30.15 7.66 -9.53
C THR A 199 29.12 7.60 -10.65
N THR A 200 28.53 6.41 -10.88
CA THR A 200 27.48 6.19 -11.85
C THR A 200 26.19 5.81 -11.13
N VAL A 201 25.22 6.73 -11.11
CA VAL A 201 23.91 6.51 -10.52
C VAL A 201 23.02 5.83 -11.55
N ARG A 202 22.46 4.67 -11.19
CA ARG A 202 21.65 3.83 -12.08
C ARG A 202 20.22 3.67 -11.58
N ALA A 203 19.31 3.36 -12.51
CA ALA A 203 17.91 3.03 -12.21
C ALA A 203 17.81 1.71 -11.42
N PRO A 204 17.08 1.68 -10.29
CA PRO A 204 16.92 0.47 -9.49
C PRO A 204 15.91 -0.52 -10.09
N PHE A 205 14.93 -0.05 -10.89
CA PHE A 205 13.89 -0.84 -11.55
C PHE A 205 13.46 -0.18 -12.86
N ASP A 206 12.66 -0.89 -13.66
CA ASP A 206 12.05 -0.37 -14.89
C ASP A 206 10.95 0.64 -14.54
N GLY A 207 11.02 1.85 -15.10
CA GLY A 207 10.06 2.87 -14.73
C GLY A 207 10.18 4.18 -15.49
N LEU A 208 9.46 5.15 -14.97
CA LEU A 208 9.39 6.52 -15.46
C LEU A 208 10.11 7.47 -14.50
N VAL A 209 10.93 8.36 -15.02
CA VAL A 209 11.47 9.49 -14.24
C VAL A 209 10.36 10.53 -14.08
N THR A 210 9.87 10.70 -12.85
CA THR A 210 8.77 11.64 -12.58
C THR A 210 9.25 13.05 -12.37
N GLU A 211 10.42 13.21 -11.75
CA GLU A 211 10.95 14.53 -11.40
C GLU A 211 12.48 14.55 -11.45
N ARG A 212 13.03 15.65 -11.93
CA ARG A 212 14.45 15.98 -11.89
C ARG A 212 14.66 17.15 -10.93
N LEU A 213 15.36 16.89 -9.82
CA LEU A 213 15.53 17.83 -8.70
C LEU A 213 16.88 18.55 -8.72
N THR A 214 17.76 18.23 -9.68
CA THR A 214 19.11 18.77 -9.74
C THR A 214 19.55 19.01 -11.17
N ASP A 215 20.62 19.78 -11.34
CA ASP A 215 21.22 20.12 -12.62
C ASP A 215 22.70 19.72 -12.67
N PRO A 216 23.27 19.50 -13.88
CA PRO A 216 24.71 19.33 -14.05
C PRO A 216 25.51 20.52 -13.46
N GLY A 217 26.60 20.23 -12.79
CA GLY A 217 27.41 21.21 -12.08
C GLY A 217 27.09 21.36 -10.60
N ASN A 218 25.93 20.89 -10.15
CA ASN A 218 25.57 20.88 -8.74
C ASN A 218 26.32 19.77 -7.97
N LEU A 219 26.41 19.92 -6.65
CA LEU A 219 26.99 18.93 -5.76
C LEU A 219 25.94 17.86 -5.42
N ALA A 220 26.26 16.61 -5.67
CA ALA A 220 25.49 15.47 -5.19
C ALA A 220 26.03 15.00 -3.84
N ALA A 221 25.15 14.66 -2.90
CA ALA A 221 25.51 14.13 -1.59
C ALA A 221 24.53 13.04 -1.13
N PRO A 222 24.94 12.15 -0.21
CA PRO A 222 24.06 11.16 0.39
C PRO A 222 22.86 11.82 1.08
N GLY A 223 21.65 11.24 0.85
CA GLY A 223 20.42 11.75 1.43
C GLY A 223 19.75 12.91 0.67
N ILE A 224 20.43 13.55 -0.26
CA ILE A 224 19.83 14.60 -1.11
C ILE A 224 19.25 13.94 -2.36
N PRO A 225 17.93 14.07 -2.59
CA PRO A 225 17.29 13.50 -3.78
C PRO A 225 17.73 14.25 -5.05
N LEU A 226 18.13 13.49 -6.05
CA LEU A 226 18.55 13.99 -7.36
C LEU A 226 17.46 13.81 -8.41
N LEU A 227 16.80 12.66 -8.38
CA LEU A 227 15.68 12.28 -9.26
C LEU A 227 14.64 11.53 -8.46
N ARG A 228 13.39 11.57 -8.93
CA ARG A 228 12.32 10.66 -8.51
C ARG A 228 11.92 9.76 -9.65
N MET A 229 11.67 8.51 -9.32
CA MET A 229 11.24 7.49 -10.27
C MET A 229 10.04 6.73 -9.74
N GLU A 230 9.20 6.27 -10.66
CA GLU A 230 8.07 5.39 -10.38
C GLU A 230 8.11 4.20 -11.33
N SER A 231 7.69 3.03 -10.85
CA SER A 231 7.58 1.85 -11.70
C SER A 231 6.54 2.05 -12.80
N ASP A 232 6.89 1.61 -14.03
CA ASP A 232 5.97 1.62 -15.17
C ASP A 232 5.16 0.32 -15.15
N GLY A 233 3.93 0.36 -14.66
CA GLY A 233 3.10 -0.84 -14.58
C GLY A 233 1.96 -0.72 -13.59
N ALA A 234 1.77 -1.76 -12.78
CA ALA A 234 0.65 -1.86 -11.86
C ALA A 234 0.53 -0.65 -10.94
N ARG A 235 -0.63 -0.05 -10.92
CA ARG A 235 -0.99 1.04 -10.02
C ARG A 235 -1.65 0.49 -8.76
N GLN A 236 -1.61 1.24 -7.70
CA GLN A 236 -2.32 0.97 -6.46
C GLN A 236 -3.01 2.23 -5.98
N VAL A 237 -4.06 2.07 -5.19
CA VAL A 237 -4.67 3.19 -4.46
C VAL A 237 -4.23 3.08 -3.01
N VAL A 238 -3.72 4.17 -2.48
CA VAL A 238 -3.36 4.33 -1.07
C VAL A 238 -4.48 5.09 -0.40
N VAL A 239 -5.13 4.44 0.56
CA VAL A 239 -6.35 4.94 1.23
C VAL A 239 -6.13 4.97 2.73
N GLY A 240 -6.59 6.05 3.38
CA GLY A 240 -6.69 6.11 4.84
C GLY A 240 -8.08 5.68 5.30
N VAL A 241 -8.15 4.68 6.17
CA VAL A 241 -9.40 4.19 6.76
C VAL A 241 -9.36 4.35 8.27
N ASP A 242 -10.42 4.93 8.84
CA ASP A 242 -10.59 5.10 10.29
C ASP A 242 -10.46 3.77 11.06
N GLU A 243 -9.89 3.82 12.25
CA GLU A 243 -9.60 2.64 13.08
C GLU A 243 -10.85 1.76 13.34
N ALA A 244 -11.98 2.39 13.65
CA ALA A 244 -13.21 1.65 13.94
C ALA A 244 -13.73 0.86 12.73
N ARG A 245 -13.41 1.29 11.53
CA ARG A 245 -13.87 0.72 10.27
C ARG A 245 -12.84 -0.21 9.63
N ALA A 246 -11.56 -0.01 9.91
CA ALA A 246 -10.47 -0.83 9.40
C ALA A 246 -10.56 -2.29 9.86
N ALA A 247 -11.22 -2.56 10.99
CA ALA A 247 -11.44 -3.92 11.52
C ALA A 247 -12.19 -4.86 10.55
N TYR A 248 -12.93 -4.31 9.59
CA TYR A 248 -13.70 -5.08 8.62
C TYR A 248 -12.99 -5.22 7.26
N VAL A 249 -11.79 -4.67 7.10
CA VAL A 249 -11.04 -4.71 5.86
C VAL A 249 -9.85 -5.65 6.01
N HIS A 250 -9.79 -6.64 5.13
CA HIS A 250 -8.75 -7.67 5.17
C HIS A 250 -7.97 -7.71 3.84
N ALA A 251 -6.72 -8.13 3.94
CA ALA A 251 -5.94 -8.40 2.74
C ALA A 251 -6.60 -9.55 1.95
N GLY A 252 -6.76 -9.33 0.64
CA GLY A 252 -7.48 -10.24 -0.26
C GLY A 252 -8.91 -9.83 -0.56
N ASP A 253 -9.47 -8.85 0.15
CA ASP A 253 -10.82 -8.37 -0.11
C ASP A 253 -10.93 -7.73 -1.50
N LEU A 254 -12.01 -8.09 -2.21
CA LEU A 254 -12.41 -7.42 -3.45
C LEU A 254 -13.16 -6.13 -3.11
N VAL A 255 -12.70 -5.03 -3.67
CA VAL A 255 -13.26 -3.70 -3.43
C VAL A 255 -13.54 -2.99 -4.75
N MET A 256 -14.52 -2.10 -4.72
CA MET A 256 -14.79 -1.23 -5.86
C MET A 256 -13.99 0.07 -5.71
N VAL A 257 -13.24 0.40 -6.74
CA VAL A 257 -12.45 1.64 -6.82
C VAL A 257 -13.05 2.55 -7.86
N LEU A 258 -13.40 3.74 -7.45
CA LEU A 258 -13.92 4.83 -8.29
C LEU A 258 -12.78 5.83 -8.48
N ILE A 259 -12.30 5.99 -9.71
CA ILE A 259 -11.24 6.94 -10.03
C ILE A 259 -11.87 8.14 -10.72
N ASP A 260 -11.60 9.33 -10.20
CA ASP A 260 -12.01 10.59 -10.82
C ASP A 260 -11.20 10.79 -12.11
N ALA A 261 -11.64 10.18 -13.19
CA ALA A 261 -11.04 10.40 -14.50
C ALA A 261 -11.67 11.63 -15.13
N ALA A 262 -10.88 12.69 -15.29
CA ALA A 262 -11.25 13.79 -16.16
C ALA A 262 -11.18 13.30 -17.62
N THR A 263 -12.29 12.81 -18.17
CA THR A 263 -12.43 12.54 -19.59
C THR A 263 -12.95 13.78 -20.30
N GLU A 264 -12.65 13.95 -21.58
CA GLU A 264 -13.18 15.06 -22.41
C GLU A 264 -14.73 15.14 -22.44
N GLN A 265 -15.41 14.11 -21.93
CA GLN A 265 -16.88 13.99 -21.87
C GLN A 265 -17.47 14.28 -20.48
N GLY A 266 -16.68 14.72 -19.51
CA GLY A 266 -17.10 15.00 -18.12
C GLY A 266 -16.45 14.06 -17.12
N ALA A 267 -16.50 14.41 -15.84
CA ALA A 267 -16.01 13.56 -14.76
C ALA A 267 -16.94 12.35 -14.62
N ASN A 268 -16.53 11.21 -15.18
CA ASN A 268 -17.19 9.94 -14.96
C ASN A 268 -16.35 9.11 -14.01
N ASP A 269 -16.95 8.72 -12.89
CA ASP A 269 -16.37 7.73 -12.00
C ASP A 269 -16.26 6.38 -12.77
N ILE A 270 -15.04 5.99 -13.10
CA ILE A 270 -14.79 4.67 -13.66
C ILE A 270 -14.71 3.69 -12.50
N GLY A 271 -15.74 2.86 -12.37
CA GLY A 271 -15.77 1.77 -11.39
C GLY A 271 -14.86 0.63 -11.82
N LEU A 272 -13.87 0.33 -11.02
CA LEU A 272 -12.89 -0.74 -11.24
C LEU A 272 -12.89 -1.69 -10.06
N GLU A 273 -12.68 -2.97 -10.32
CA GLU A 273 -12.42 -3.93 -9.24
C GLU A 273 -10.95 -3.83 -8.82
N GLY A 274 -10.73 -3.65 -7.52
CA GLY A 274 -9.42 -3.68 -6.88
C GLY A 274 -9.34 -4.78 -5.84
N ILE A 275 -8.13 -5.16 -5.49
CA ILE A 275 -7.85 -6.14 -4.43
C ILE A 275 -7.03 -5.47 -3.34
N VAL A 276 -7.48 -5.59 -2.09
CA VAL A 276 -6.70 -5.14 -0.93
C VAL A 276 -5.43 -5.99 -0.82
N THR A 277 -4.28 -5.37 -1.01
CA THR A 277 -2.98 -6.05 -0.93
C THR A 277 -2.31 -5.93 0.43
N GLU A 278 -2.54 -4.81 1.10
CA GLU A 278 -1.89 -4.51 2.37
C GLU A 278 -2.83 -3.68 3.26
N VAL A 279 -2.89 -4.06 4.52
CA VAL A 279 -3.52 -3.27 5.59
C VAL A 279 -2.42 -2.98 6.60
N ALA A 280 -2.06 -1.71 6.76
CA ALA A 280 -1.04 -1.31 7.73
C ALA A 280 -1.48 -1.68 9.14
N ARG A 281 -0.54 -2.20 9.94
CA ARG A 281 -0.81 -2.55 11.36
C ARG A 281 -0.63 -1.38 12.31
N ALA A 282 0.00 -0.32 11.84
CA ALA A 282 0.22 0.90 12.62
C ALA A 282 -0.72 2.00 12.13
N VAL A 283 -1.30 2.73 13.06
CA VAL A 283 -2.09 3.94 12.78
C VAL A 283 -1.12 5.06 12.44
N ASP A 284 -1.39 5.75 11.35
CA ASP A 284 -0.76 7.04 11.10
C ASP A 284 -1.27 8.04 12.15
N THR A 285 -0.39 8.49 13.03
CA THR A 285 -0.74 9.35 14.17
C THR A 285 -1.25 10.71 13.73
N ASP A 286 -0.82 11.19 12.57
CA ASP A 286 -1.23 12.49 12.04
C ASP A 286 -2.65 12.44 11.45
N GLN A 287 -2.98 11.32 10.82
CA GLN A 287 -4.29 11.14 10.16
C GLN A 287 -5.28 10.30 10.98
N ARG A 288 -4.83 9.63 12.05
CA ARG A 288 -5.61 8.67 12.86
C ARG A 288 -6.31 7.61 11.99
N ALA A 289 -5.62 7.17 10.96
CA ALA A 289 -6.14 6.25 9.97
C ALA A 289 -5.13 5.12 9.72
N PHE A 290 -5.65 3.94 9.40
CA PHE A 290 -4.85 2.85 8.87
C PHE A 290 -4.65 3.05 7.37
N THR A 291 -3.42 2.97 6.92
CA THR A 291 -3.12 2.98 5.50
C THR A 291 -3.44 1.61 4.89
N ILE A 292 -4.30 1.61 3.87
CA ILE A 292 -4.68 0.43 3.10
C ILE A 292 -4.21 0.62 1.67
N LYS A 293 -3.57 -0.41 1.10
CA LYS A 293 -3.17 -0.42 -0.30
C LYS A 293 -4.06 -1.37 -1.08
N VAL A 294 -4.64 -0.85 -2.15
CA VAL A 294 -5.52 -1.57 -3.06
C VAL A 294 -4.85 -1.64 -4.42
N SER A 295 -4.56 -2.84 -4.92
CA SER A 295 -4.01 -3.03 -6.26
C SER A 295 -5.10 -2.80 -7.31
N LEU A 296 -4.71 -2.13 -8.38
CA LEU A 296 -5.55 -1.94 -9.56
C LEU A 296 -5.14 -2.92 -10.68
N PRO A 297 -6.06 -3.26 -11.58
CA PRO A 297 -5.72 -4.00 -12.79
C PRO A 297 -4.64 -3.28 -13.61
N SER A 298 -3.74 -4.03 -14.25
CA SER A 298 -2.64 -3.47 -15.06
C SER A 298 -3.09 -2.66 -16.28
N THR A 299 -4.37 -2.79 -16.67
CA THR A 299 -4.98 -2.03 -17.75
C THR A 299 -5.27 -0.58 -17.40
N VAL A 300 -5.17 -0.22 -16.11
CA VAL A 300 -5.48 1.14 -15.63
C VAL A 300 -4.29 2.06 -15.85
N THR A 301 -4.50 3.10 -16.65
CA THR A 301 -3.49 4.11 -17.01
C THR A 301 -3.61 5.41 -16.18
N ALA A 302 -4.26 5.36 -15.02
CA ALA A 302 -4.41 6.53 -14.16
C ALA A 302 -3.05 7.08 -13.73
N ARG A 303 -2.94 8.42 -13.69
CA ARG A 303 -1.72 9.10 -13.26
C ARG A 303 -1.57 9.02 -11.74
N THR A 304 -0.34 8.90 -11.27
CA THR A 304 -0.04 9.04 -9.84
C THR A 304 -0.50 10.41 -9.33
N GLY A 305 -1.08 10.42 -8.13
CA GLY A 305 -1.68 11.62 -7.53
C GLY A 305 -3.14 11.84 -7.91
N THR A 306 -3.72 11.05 -8.84
CA THR A 306 -5.17 11.14 -9.13
C THR A 306 -5.96 10.69 -7.92
N PHE A 307 -7.02 11.44 -7.58
CA PHE A 307 -7.93 11.06 -6.50
C PHE A 307 -8.73 9.81 -6.88
N ALA A 308 -8.90 8.94 -5.90
CA ALA A 308 -9.70 7.74 -6.03
C ALA A 308 -10.51 7.52 -4.76
N ARG A 309 -11.71 6.96 -4.92
CA ARG A 309 -12.59 6.58 -3.84
C ARG A 309 -12.71 5.06 -3.83
N VAL A 310 -12.49 4.46 -2.68
CA VAL A 310 -12.58 3.00 -2.52
C VAL A 310 -13.79 2.68 -1.66
N VAL A 311 -14.60 1.74 -2.13
CA VAL A 311 -15.79 1.26 -1.45
C VAL A 311 -15.51 -0.12 -0.88
N PHE A 312 -15.43 -0.21 0.44
CA PHE A 312 -15.24 -1.44 1.19
C PHE A 312 -16.57 -1.98 1.70
N ARG A 313 -16.61 -3.25 2.03
CA ARG A 313 -17.69 -3.85 2.82
C ARG A 313 -17.39 -3.60 4.31
N GLY A 314 -18.29 -2.89 4.97
CA GLY A 314 -18.24 -2.63 6.41
C GLY A 314 -18.95 -3.69 7.24
N ALA A 315 -19.43 -3.28 8.42
CA ALA A 315 -20.14 -4.15 9.33
C ALA A 315 -21.36 -4.81 8.69
N PRO A 316 -21.64 -6.10 8.97
CA PRO A 316 -22.89 -6.73 8.55
C PRO A 316 -24.06 -6.06 9.24
N ARG A 317 -25.10 -5.77 8.49
CA ARG A 317 -26.35 -5.16 9.01
C ARG A 317 -27.56 -5.76 8.31
N ARG A 318 -28.68 -5.72 9.01
CA ARG A 318 -29.98 -6.06 8.42
C ARG A 318 -30.63 -4.80 7.87
N ALA A 319 -31.02 -4.84 6.62
CA ALA A 319 -31.74 -3.76 5.95
C ALA A 319 -33.16 -4.23 5.61
N LEU A 320 -34.12 -3.29 5.73
CA LEU A 320 -35.48 -3.52 5.27
C LEU A 320 -35.56 -3.16 3.80
N LEU A 321 -36.10 -4.07 2.99
CA LEU A 321 -36.23 -3.87 1.56
C LEU A 321 -37.70 -3.83 1.18
N VAL A 322 -38.05 -2.84 0.38
CA VAL A 322 -39.39 -2.69 -0.18
C VAL A 322 -39.32 -2.55 -1.70
N PRO A 323 -40.31 -3.10 -2.46
CA PRO A 323 -40.35 -2.90 -3.90
C PRO A 323 -40.44 -1.40 -4.24
N ALA A 324 -39.66 -0.95 -5.21
CA ALA A 324 -39.61 0.47 -5.58
C ALA A 324 -40.97 1.06 -5.98
N HIS A 325 -41.82 0.22 -6.60
CA HIS A 325 -43.18 0.61 -7.03
C HIS A 325 -44.19 0.71 -5.90
N ALA A 326 -43.87 0.27 -4.67
CA ALA A 326 -44.69 0.47 -3.49
C ALA A 326 -44.48 1.86 -2.86
N ILE A 327 -43.46 2.59 -3.25
CA ILE A 327 -43.10 3.90 -2.69
C ILE A 327 -43.81 5.00 -3.49
N GLN A 328 -44.58 5.82 -2.80
CA GLN A 328 -45.14 7.06 -3.34
C GLN A 328 -44.20 8.23 -3.04
N ARG A 329 -44.01 9.07 -4.05
CA ARG A 329 -43.22 10.30 -3.91
C ARG A 329 -44.09 11.51 -4.12
N HIS A 330 -44.14 12.35 -3.08
CA HIS A 330 -44.79 13.66 -3.14
C HIS A 330 -43.74 14.78 -2.87
N GLY A 331 -43.21 15.32 -3.93
CA GLY A 331 -42.06 16.21 -3.83
C GLY A 331 -40.83 15.52 -3.25
N GLN A 332 -40.35 15.92 -2.09
CA GLN A 332 -39.23 15.29 -1.38
C GLN A 332 -39.67 14.28 -0.33
N VAL A 333 -40.96 14.09 -0.12
CA VAL A 333 -41.51 13.19 0.88
C VAL A 333 -41.78 11.82 0.24
N LEU A 334 -41.27 10.77 0.88
CA LEU A 334 -41.51 9.38 0.50
C LEU A 334 -42.47 8.75 1.49
N SER A 335 -43.46 8.03 0.99
CA SER A 335 -44.48 7.37 1.81
C SER A 335 -44.84 6.01 1.20
N VAL A 336 -45.37 5.14 2.06
CA VAL A 336 -45.95 3.84 1.69
C VAL A 336 -47.27 3.68 2.40
N PHE A 337 -48.14 2.83 1.89
CA PHE A 337 -49.34 2.39 2.62
C PHE A 337 -49.07 1.06 3.33
N VAL A 338 -49.19 1.05 4.66
CA VAL A 338 -49.11 -0.14 5.50
C VAL A 338 -50.49 -0.63 5.73
N VAL A 339 -50.73 -1.94 5.55
CA VAL A 339 -52.01 -2.59 5.82
C VAL A 339 -51.99 -3.20 7.21
N GLN A 340 -52.85 -2.70 8.08
CA GLN A 340 -53.05 -3.23 9.42
C GLN A 340 -54.54 -3.37 9.68
N ASP A 341 -55.02 -4.55 10.10
CA ASP A 341 -56.42 -4.86 10.38
C ASP A 341 -57.39 -4.50 9.24
N GLY A 342 -56.94 -4.67 7.97
CA GLY A 342 -57.76 -4.38 6.79
C GLY A 342 -57.90 -2.89 6.47
N VAL A 343 -57.06 -2.03 7.06
CA VAL A 343 -56.99 -0.59 6.81
C VAL A 343 -55.65 -0.22 6.26
N ALA A 344 -55.61 0.57 5.22
CA ALA A 344 -54.36 1.14 4.64
C ALA A 344 -54.05 2.46 5.29
N THR A 345 -52.93 2.51 6.01
CA THR A 345 -52.46 3.71 6.70
C THR A 345 -51.24 4.28 5.97
N LEU A 346 -51.27 5.55 5.64
CA LEU A 346 -50.15 6.27 5.00
C LEU A 346 -49.03 6.44 6.03
N ARG A 347 -47.86 5.91 5.75
CA ARG A 347 -46.68 6.06 6.61
C ARG A 347 -45.52 6.70 5.86
N LEU A 348 -44.94 7.72 6.47
CA LEU A 348 -43.74 8.38 5.92
C LEU A 348 -42.53 7.47 6.14
N ILE A 349 -41.69 7.37 5.13
CA ILE A 349 -40.47 6.57 5.18
C ILE A 349 -39.26 7.40 4.83
N ARG A 350 -38.11 6.96 5.33
CA ARG A 350 -36.81 7.43 4.87
C ARG A 350 -36.14 6.31 4.07
N ALA A 351 -36.01 6.53 2.76
CA ALA A 351 -35.33 5.58 1.88
C ALA A 351 -33.82 5.71 1.99
N GLY A 352 -33.15 4.60 1.84
CA GLY A 352 -31.70 4.44 1.71
C GLY A 352 -31.29 4.14 0.27
N ALA A 353 -30.39 3.19 0.09
CA ALA A 353 -29.89 2.78 -1.21
C ALA A 353 -30.98 2.08 -2.04
N SER A 354 -30.96 2.31 -3.37
CA SER A 354 -31.81 1.62 -4.34
C SER A 354 -31.01 0.55 -5.04
N SER A 355 -31.57 -0.63 -5.20
CA SER A 355 -30.98 -1.78 -5.88
C SER A 355 -31.96 -2.39 -6.90
N SER A 356 -31.52 -3.36 -7.67
CA SER A 356 -32.39 -4.14 -8.58
C SER A 356 -33.45 -4.95 -7.80
N GLU A 357 -33.24 -5.26 -6.55
CA GLU A 357 -34.15 -6.02 -5.68
C GLU A 357 -35.19 -5.14 -4.98
N GLY A 358 -34.95 -3.82 -4.90
CA GLY A 358 -35.84 -2.86 -4.27
C GLY A 358 -35.12 -1.67 -3.66
N VAL A 359 -35.84 -0.94 -2.83
CA VAL A 359 -35.35 0.25 -2.13
C VAL A 359 -35.23 -0.06 -0.64
N GLU A 360 -34.07 0.21 -0.10
CA GLU A 360 -33.83 0.10 1.34
C GLU A 360 -34.63 1.16 2.10
N VAL A 361 -35.28 0.77 3.20
CA VAL A 361 -35.95 1.68 4.12
C VAL A 361 -35.15 1.75 5.42
N VAL A 362 -34.65 2.96 5.71
CA VAL A 362 -33.84 3.25 6.90
C VAL A 362 -34.68 3.52 8.14
N ALA A 363 -35.89 4.07 7.95
CA ALA A 363 -36.80 4.36 9.04
C ALA A 363 -38.24 4.46 8.52
N GLY A 364 -39.22 4.13 9.40
CA GLY A 364 -40.64 4.27 9.12
C GLY A 364 -41.37 2.95 8.90
N LEU A 365 -40.68 1.80 8.85
CA LEU A 365 -41.28 0.46 8.72
C LEU A 365 -40.60 -0.52 9.66
N ASP A 366 -41.35 -1.55 9.99
CA ASP A 366 -40.85 -2.72 10.73
C ASP A 366 -40.83 -3.97 9.84
N ALA A 367 -39.96 -4.91 10.22
CA ALA A 367 -39.83 -6.17 9.47
C ALA A 367 -41.14 -6.98 9.53
N GLY A 368 -41.60 -7.50 8.39
CA GLY A 368 -42.79 -8.31 8.29
C GLY A 368 -44.10 -7.52 8.14
N GLU A 369 -44.07 -6.20 8.21
CA GLU A 369 -45.26 -5.38 7.91
C GLU A 369 -45.72 -5.60 6.47
N SER A 370 -47.02 -5.57 6.23
CA SER A 370 -47.58 -5.69 4.89
C SER A 370 -47.80 -4.32 4.27
N ILE A 371 -47.15 -4.07 3.14
CA ILE A 371 -47.26 -2.81 2.40
C ILE A 371 -48.03 -3.00 1.11
N VAL A 372 -48.81 -1.98 0.70
CA VAL A 372 -49.54 -1.99 -0.57
C VAL A 372 -48.60 -1.76 -1.72
N VAL A 373 -48.67 -2.61 -2.72
CA VAL A 373 -47.86 -2.55 -3.94
C VAL A 373 -48.67 -1.98 -5.09
N SER A 374 -49.97 -2.29 -5.19
CA SER A 374 -50.85 -1.86 -6.28
C SER A 374 -52.34 -2.05 -5.90
N PRO A 375 -53.25 -1.20 -6.42
CA PRO A 375 -53.06 0.14 -6.98
C PRO A 375 -52.87 1.20 -5.89
N LEU A 376 -51.94 2.15 -6.10
CA LEU A 376 -51.67 3.21 -5.11
C LEU A 376 -52.57 4.47 -5.35
N THR A 377 -53.07 4.66 -6.55
CA THR A 377 -53.77 5.91 -6.98
C THR A 377 -55.20 6.04 -6.39
N ARG A 378 -55.78 4.98 -5.83
CA ARG A 378 -57.11 4.99 -5.25
C ARG A 378 -57.13 4.95 -3.71
N LEU A 379 -55.93 5.02 -3.13
CA LEU A 379 -55.79 4.94 -1.67
C LEU A 379 -55.67 6.33 -1.05
N ALA A 380 -56.38 6.53 0.02
CA ALA A 380 -56.19 7.59 0.96
C ALA A 380 -55.91 7.04 2.35
N ASP A 381 -55.38 7.83 3.24
CA ASP A 381 -55.13 7.42 4.61
C ASP A 381 -56.38 6.94 5.31
N GLY A 382 -56.31 5.79 5.97
CA GLY A 382 -57.45 5.23 6.71
C GLY A 382 -58.50 4.48 5.87
N VAL A 383 -58.27 4.23 4.57
CA VAL A 383 -59.21 3.49 3.71
C VAL A 383 -59.17 2.00 4.01
N ARG A 384 -60.39 1.39 4.07
CA ARG A 384 -60.51 -0.08 4.18
C ARG A 384 -60.09 -0.71 2.87
N VAL A 385 -59.27 -1.77 3.00
CA VAL A 385 -58.72 -2.54 1.87
C VAL A 385 -59.01 -4.00 1.99
N THR A 386 -59.17 -4.68 0.86
CA THR A 386 -59.24 -6.13 0.80
C THR A 386 -57.96 -6.62 0.14
N VAL A 387 -57.20 -7.47 0.85
CA VAL A 387 -55.94 -8.02 0.36
C VAL A 387 -56.25 -9.12 -0.66
N GLY A 388 -55.90 -8.85 -1.92
CA GLY A 388 -55.90 -9.86 -2.98
C GLY A 388 -54.58 -10.64 -2.93
N ASN A 389 -54.65 -11.97 -3.01
CA ASN A 389 -53.47 -12.83 -2.95
C ASN A 389 -52.60 -12.64 -4.22
N VAL A 390 -51.35 -12.27 -4.06
CA VAL A 390 -50.38 -12.28 -5.18
C VAL A 390 -49.97 -13.72 -5.46
N PRO A 391 -50.08 -14.21 -6.70
CA PRO A 391 -49.49 -15.48 -7.03
C PRO A 391 -47.95 -15.31 -6.95
N THR A 392 -47.36 -16.04 -6.01
CA THR A 392 -45.88 -16.15 -5.88
C THR A 392 -45.34 -16.68 -7.21
N ARG A 393 -44.65 -15.87 -7.96
CA ARG A 393 -43.85 -16.31 -9.10
C ARG A 393 -42.69 -17.12 -8.57
N THR A 394 -42.90 -18.43 -8.49
CA THR A 394 -41.84 -19.41 -8.32
C THR A 394 -40.92 -19.27 -9.55
N GLY A 395 -39.72 -18.74 -9.37
CA GLY A 395 -38.70 -18.69 -10.38
C GLY A 395 -38.36 -20.10 -10.82
N GLY A 396 -38.78 -20.45 -12.06
CA GLY A 396 -38.32 -21.64 -12.75
C GLY A 396 -36.85 -21.44 -13.14
N ALA A 397 -36.01 -22.27 -12.57
CA ALA A 397 -34.69 -22.53 -13.08
C ALA A 397 -34.79 -23.14 -14.48
N SER A 398 -34.09 -22.60 -15.44
CA SER A 398 -33.58 -23.27 -16.64
C SER A 398 -32.31 -22.59 -17.07
#